data_17cd0d3d360c74ba5c459949a793a156
#
_entry.id   17cd0d3d360c74ba5c459949a793a156
#
_cell.length_a   1.000
_cell.length_b   1.000
_cell.length_c   1.000
_cell.angle_alpha   90.00
_cell.angle_beta   90.00
_cell.angle_gamma   90.00
#
_symmetry.space_group_name_H-M   'P 1'
#
loop_
_entity.id
_entity.type
_entity.pdbx_description
1 polymer ?
#
loop_
_entity_poly.entity_id
_entity_poly.type
_entity_poly.pdbx_seq_one_letter_code
_entity_poly.pdbx_strand_id
1 'polypeptide(L)'
;MFNTFKEVEEYIKKEKVDLVDLLYCDLWGRMRHVTLSAPEFTPAVMSEGVGFDGSSVGFKHVQAGDMVLIPDLTTGFADPFHAYPALSFICNVYEADTKQLYQFDPREIVRRAEKQLLTEGIADTSLWGPEFEFYVFDQVHLKNTPELTLCQFDSVEANWGSTVNPNGFSLGEHHGYHASPPSDSYYQLRDEIVVTLERMGIWAKYHHHEVGGPGQCEIETPLLGILKAGDAAMIIKYVTKMLAKKAGKTVTFLPKPLFGLAGSSTHYHQMLKKDNLNLFYDPEGPSLLSRTALSYIGGLLEHAPAVMAFTNPSSNSYRRLVPGYEAPIKAFFSAGNRSAAIRIPKYATQPDEVRMEFRPPDATVNPYLSMASMLMAGLDGIRKQIDPTAEGYGPINENIFNWSEEKRSTIKSLPTSVESAMQAVKTDNQFLKVGQIFDDTLIETWTREKLKEAGMVHLRPNPYEIETYYNC
;
A
#
# COMPACT_ATOMS: atom_id res chain seq x y z
N MET A 1 -13.63 7.73 -17.93
CA MET A 1 -14.55 6.83 -17.19
C MET A 1 -15.75 6.56 -18.07
N PHE A 2 -16.16 5.32 -18.19
CA PHE A 2 -17.30 4.89 -19.01
C PHE A 2 -18.38 4.29 -18.11
N ASN A 3 -19.65 4.54 -18.40
CA ASN A 3 -20.75 3.97 -17.66
C ASN A 3 -21.41 2.81 -18.41
N THR A 4 -21.21 2.75 -19.72
CA THR A 4 -21.82 1.74 -20.58
C THR A 4 -20.81 1.18 -21.57
N PHE A 5 -21.04 -0.05 -22.03
CA PHE A 5 -20.23 -0.69 -23.07
C PHE A 5 -20.27 0.11 -24.39
N LYS A 6 -21.43 0.71 -24.72
CA LYS A 6 -21.60 1.54 -25.90
C LYS A 6 -20.66 2.75 -25.93
N GLU A 7 -20.47 3.41 -24.77
CA GLU A 7 -19.50 4.51 -24.65
C GLU A 7 -18.08 4.03 -24.93
N VAL A 8 -17.72 2.81 -24.49
CA VAL A 8 -16.42 2.21 -24.78
C VAL A 8 -16.26 1.92 -26.27
N GLU A 9 -17.28 1.34 -26.93
CA GLU A 9 -17.24 1.11 -28.38
C GLU A 9 -17.06 2.41 -29.18
N GLU A 10 -17.78 3.46 -28.80
CA GLU A 10 -17.66 4.78 -29.43
C GLU A 10 -16.26 5.35 -29.23
N TYR A 11 -15.70 5.21 -28.04
CA TYR A 11 -14.33 5.64 -27.74
C TYR A 11 -13.29 4.86 -28.57
N ILE A 12 -13.37 3.52 -28.59
CA ILE A 12 -12.50 2.65 -29.38
C ILE A 12 -12.47 3.08 -30.86
N LYS A 13 -13.64 3.34 -31.43
CA LYS A 13 -13.75 3.79 -32.83
C LYS A 13 -13.17 5.18 -33.04
N LYS A 14 -13.49 6.13 -32.15
CA LYS A 14 -13.06 7.53 -32.25
C LYS A 14 -11.55 7.67 -32.10
N GLU A 15 -10.96 7.05 -31.10
CA GLU A 15 -9.54 7.14 -30.77
C GLU A 15 -8.68 6.09 -31.50
N LYS A 16 -9.31 5.24 -32.35
CA LYS A 16 -8.65 4.16 -33.11
C LYS A 16 -7.84 3.25 -32.20
N VAL A 17 -8.45 2.79 -31.12
CA VAL A 17 -7.82 1.86 -30.16
C VAL A 17 -7.59 0.52 -30.85
N ASP A 18 -6.36 0.02 -30.76
CA ASP A 18 -5.97 -1.28 -31.31
C ASP A 18 -6.03 -2.40 -30.29
N LEU A 19 -5.80 -2.06 -29.01
CA LEU A 19 -5.65 -3.03 -27.92
C LEU A 19 -6.54 -2.65 -26.73
N VAL A 20 -7.12 -3.65 -26.07
CA VAL A 20 -7.80 -3.49 -24.77
C VAL A 20 -7.07 -4.34 -23.75
N ASP A 21 -6.56 -3.71 -22.69
CA ASP A 21 -5.78 -4.37 -21.66
C ASP A 21 -6.61 -4.55 -20.38
N LEU A 22 -6.73 -5.78 -19.92
CA LEU A 22 -7.49 -6.19 -18.74
C LEU A 22 -6.53 -6.37 -17.57
N LEU A 23 -6.53 -5.39 -16.66
CA LEU A 23 -5.68 -5.38 -15.47
C LEU A 23 -6.41 -5.99 -14.28
N TYR A 24 -5.71 -6.74 -13.44
CA TYR A 24 -6.27 -7.24 -12.19
C TYR A 24 -5.19 -7.39 -11.12
N CYS A 25 -5.59 -7.40 -9.85
CA CYS A 25 -4.70 -7.61 -8.73
C CYS A 25 -4.71 -9.09 -8.34
N ASP A 26 -3.54 -9.74 -8.30
CA ASP A 26 -3.44 -11.09 -7.73
C ASP A 26 -3.53 -11.05 -6.18
N LEU A 27 -3.64 -12.22 -5.56
CA LEU A 27 -3.75 -12.31 -4.09
C LEU A 27 -2.56 -11.63 -3.37
N TRP A 28 -1.39 -11.61 -4.00
CA TRP A 28 -0.15 -11.08 -3.43
C TRP A 28 0.04 -9.57 -3.63
N GLY A 29 -0.93 -8.88 -4.24
CA GLY A 29 -0.86 -7.44 -4.51
C GLY A 29 -0.07 -7.06 -5.75
N ARG A 30 0.14 -8.01 -6.69
CA ARG A 30 0.80 -7.74 -7.96
C ARG A 30 -0.23 -7.45 -9.03
N MET A 31 0.04 -6.43 -9.84
CA MET A 31 -0.75 -6.20 -11.04
C MET A 31 -0.43 -7.27 -12.09
N ARG A 32 -1.49 -7.85 -12.63
CA ARG A 32 -1.49 -8.81 -13.73
C ARG A 32 -2.29 -8.23 -14.88
N HIS A 33 -2.07 -8.72 -16.09
CA HIS A 33 -2.83 -8.26 -17.24
C HIS A 33 -3.01 -9.34 -18.31
N VAL A 34 -4.04 -9.15 -19.12
CA VAL A 34 -4.31 -9.88 -20.35
C VAL A 34 -4.75 -8.87 -21.40
N THR A 35 -4.09 -8.86 -22.56
CA THR A 35 -4.39 -7.91 -23.63
C THR A 35 -5.20 -8.59 -24.74
N LEU A 36 -6.33 -7.97 -25.11
CA LEU A 36 -7.17 -8.35 -26.25
C LEU A 36 -6.87 -7.42 -27.44
N SER A 37 -7.02 -7.92 -28.67
CA SER A 37 -7.21 -7.03 -29.82
C SER A 37 -8.57 -6.31 -29.68
N ALA A 38 -8.66 -5.06 -30.09
CA ALA A 38 -9.90 -4.28 -29.93
C ALA A 38 -11.14 -4.94 -30.57
N PRO A 39 -11.05 -5.65 -31.72
CA PRO A 39 -12.19 -6.39 -32.28
C PRO A 39 -12.72 -7.52 -31.40
N GLU A 40 -11.90 -8.10 -30.52
CA GLU A 40 -12.30 -9.15 -29.58
C GLU A 40 -12.97 -8.58 -28.32
N PHE A 41 -12.87 -7.27 -28.08
CA PHE A 41 -13.55 -6.62 -26.98
C PHE A 41 -15.01 -6.34 -27.34
N THR A 42 -15.84 -7.39 -27.25
CA THR A 42 -17.25 -7.39 -27.61
C THR A 42 -18.15 -7.38 -26.37
N PRO A 43 -19.47 -7.13 -26.48
CA PRO A 43 -20.41 -7.24 -25.37
C PRO A 43 -20.33 -8.58 -24.62
N ALA A 44 -19.89 -9.65 -25.28
CA ALA A 44 -19.71 -10.96 -24.64
C ALA A 44 -18.65 -10.92 -23.52
N VAL A 45 -17.65 -10.05 -23.60
CA VAL A 45 -16.66 -9.87 -22.52
C VAL A 45 -17.34 -9.41 -21.21
N MET A 46 -18.46 -8.68 -21.30
CA MET A 46 -19.18 -8.22 -20.11
C MET A 46 -20.04 -9.32 -19.47
N SER A 47 -20.51 -10.31 -20.25
CA SER A 47 -21.37 -11.40 -19.76
C SER A 47 -20.59 -12.69 -19.48
N GLU A 48 -19.64 -13.02 -20.35
CA GLU A 48 -18.89 -14.27 -20.27
C GLU A 48 -17.50 -14.11 -19.60
N GLY A 49 -16.94 -12.88 -19.67
CA GLY A 49 -15.60 -12.58 -19.21
C GLY A 49 -14.50 -13.16 -20.11
N VAL A 50 -13.25 -12.90 -19.73
CA VAL A 50 -12.05 -13.45 -20.38
C VAL A 50 -11.42 -14.49 -19.47
N GLY A 51 -11.26 -15.73 -19.95
CA GLY A 51 -10.76 -16.86 -19.19
C GLY A 51 -9.28 -16.71 -18.82
N PHE A 52 -8.91 -17.15 -17.61
CA PHE A 52 -7.53 -17.27 -17.17
C PHE A 52 -7.36 -18.36 -16.11
N ASP A 53 -6.12 -18.80 -15.88
CA ASP A 53 -5.78 -19.75 -14.82
C ASP A 53 -5.51 -19.06 -13.48
N GLY A 54 -6.47 -19.10 -12.58
CA GLY A 54 -6.37 -18.56 -11.23
C GLY A 54 -5.35 -19.27 -10.33
N SER A 55 -4.95 -20.51 -10.66
CA SER A 55 -3.94 -21.24 -9.88
C SER A 55 -2.55 -20.62 -10.02
N SER A 56 -2.26 -20.05 -11.18
CA SER A 56 -0.99 -19.37 -11.47
C SER A 56 -0.80 -18.06 -10.73
N VAL A 57 -1.86 -17.51 -10.12
CA VAL A 57 -1.85 -16.21 -9.42
C VAL A 57 -2.30 -16.29 -7.95
N GLY A 58 -2.37 -17.51 -7.42
CA GLY A 58 -2.61 -17.75 -6.00
C GLY A 58 -4.09 -17.75 -5.57
N PHE A 59 -5.02 -17.73 -6.51
CA PHE A 59 -6.45 -17.73 -6.20
C PHE A 59 -6.99 -19.13 -5.93
N LYS A 60 -6.54 -20.13 -6.68
CA LYS A 60 -7.09 -21.49 -6.64
C LYS A 60 -6.01 -22.58 -6.69
N HIS A 61 -6.44 -23.82 -6.52
CA HIS A 61 -5.62 -24.99 -6.81
C HIS A 61 -5.71 -25.37 -8.29
N VAL A 62 -4.67 -26.03 -8.81
CA VAL A 62 -4.55 -26.41 -10.23
C VAL A 62 -5.75 -27.21 -10.74
N GLN A 63 -6.40 -28.01 -9.87
CA GLN A 63 -7.55 -28.85 -10.26
C GLN A 63 -8.86 -28.07 -10.50
N ALA A 64 -8.91 -26.76 -10.13
CA ALA A 64 -10.08 -25.92 -10.26
C ALA A 64 -9.70 -24.48 -10.64
N GLY A 65 -8.67 -24.32 -11.50
CA GLY A 65 -8.04 -23.03 -11.78
C GLY A 65 -8.83 -22.11 -12.71
N ASP A 66 -9.82 -22.59 -13.44
CA ASP A 66 -10.53 -21.79 -14.41
C ASP A 66 -11.32 -20.64 -13.75
N MET A 67 -11.02 -19.43 -14.17
CA MET A 67 -11.63 -18.20 -13.71
C MET A 67 -11.82 -17.23 -14.87
N VAL A 68 -12.63 -16.18 -14.70
CA VAL A 68 -12.83 -15.16 -15.73
C VAL A 68 -12.65 -13.75 -15.18
N LEU A 69 -12.14 -12.87 -16.03
CA LEU A 69 -12.01 -11.43 -15.78
C LEU A 69 -13.17 -10.70 -16.45
N ILE A 70 -13.89 -9.87 -15.69
CA ILE A 70 -14.88 -8.94 -16.23
C ILE A 70 -14.42 -7.51 -15.90
N PRO A 71 -14.25 -6.65 -16.91
CA PRO A 71 -13.75 -5.29 -16.69
C PRO A 71 -14.79 -4.42 -15.96
N ASP A 72 -14.29 -3.59 -15.05
CA ASP A 72 -15.03 -2.48 -14.47
C ASP A 72 -14.89 -1.27 -15.40
N LEU A 73 -15.90 -0.99 -16.20
CA LEU A 73 -15.86 0.06 -17.21
C LEU A 73 -15.61 1.46 -16.63
N THR A 74 -15.95 1.67 -15.35
CA THR A 74 -15.73 2.95 -14.68
C THR A 74 -14.25 3.21 -14.41
N THR A 75 -13.38 2.21 -14.52
CA THR A 75 -11.93 2.32 -14.32
C THR A 75 -11.14 2.58 -15.59
N GLY A 76 -11.82 2.65 -16.75
CA GLY A 76 -11.18 2.75 -18.06
C GLY A 76 -10.32 3.99 -18.24
N PHE A 77 -9.11 3.81 -18.76
CA PHE A 77 -8.16 4.87 -19.09
C PHE A 77 -7.35 4.54 -20.36
N ALA A 78 -6.97 5.57 -21.13
CA ALA A 78 -6.00 5.43 -22.21
C ALA A 78 -4.61 5.14 -21.62
N ASP A 79 -4.01 4.02 -21.99
CA ASP A 79 -2.70 3.61 -21.48
C ASP A 79 -1.58 4.14 -22.40
N PRO A 80 -0.72 5.07 -21.91
CA PRO A 80 0.31 5.69 -22.72
C PRO A 80 1.57 4.84 -22.91
N PHE A 81 1.62 3.63 -22.33
CA PHE A 81 2.81 2.81 -22.29
C PHE A 81 2.84 1.69 -23.33
N HIS A 82 1.75 1.46 -24.03
CA HIS A 82 1.71 0.56 -25.17
C HIS A 82 2.28 1.21 -26.43
N ALA A 83 2.85 0.40 -27.32
CA ALA A 83 3.36 0.88 -28.62
C ALA A 83 2.22 1.25 -29.58
N TYR A 84 1.02 0.69 -29.37
CA TYR A 84 -0.19 0.97 -30.13
C TYR A 84 -1.24 1.58 -29.22
N PRO A 85 -2.21 2.36 -29.75
CA PRO A 85 -3.28 2.90 -28.94
C PRO A 85 -3.99 1.83 -28.12
N ALA A 86 -3.96 1.95 -26.80
CA ALA A 86 -4.50 0.97 -25.86
C ALA A 86 -5.46 1.62 -24.86
N LEU A 87 -6.52 0.87 -24.52
CA LEU A 87 -7.48 1.21 -23.49
C LEU A 87 -7.41 0.14 -22.38
N SER A 88 -7.08 0.53 -21.17
CA SER A 88 -6.93 -0.39 -20.04
C SER A 88 -8.09 -0.27 -19.06
N PHE A 89 -8.50 -1.41 -18.48
CA PHE A 89 -9.53 -1.50 -17.44
C PHE A 89 -9.02 -2.33 -16.27
N ILE A 90 -9.42 -1.96 -15.05
CA ILE A 90 -9.27 -2.84 -13.89
C ILE A 90 -10.46 -3.79 -13.87
N CYS A 91 -10.17 -5.09 -13.73
CA CYS A 91 -11.16 -6.15 -13.76
C CYS A 91 -11.51 -6.64 -12.36
N ASN A 92 -12.71 -7.18 -12.25
CA ASN A 92 -13.11 -8.04 -11.16
C ASN A 92 -12.94 -9.51 -11.57
N VAL A 93 -12.68 -10.36 -10.60
CA VAL A 93 -12.47 -11.80 -10.82
C VAL A 93 -13.74 -12.56 -10.49
N TYR A 94 -14.15 -13.49 -11.38
CA TYR A 94 -15.35 -14.29 -11.25
C TYR A 94 -15.04 -15.78 -11.38
N GLU A 95 -15.91 -16.61 -10.79
CA GLU A 95 -15.94 -18.04 -11.03
C GLU A 95 -16.32 -18.30 -12.50
N ALA A 96 -15.62 -19.23 -13.16
CA ALA A 96 -15.83 -19.47 -14.59
C ALA A 96 -17.17 -20.13 -14.91
N ASP A 97 -17.68 -20.99 -14.03
CA ASP A 97 -18.92 -21.75 -14.19
C ASP A 97 -20.16 -20.99 -13.73
N THR A 98 -20.12 -20.41 -12.54
CA THR A 98 -21.28 -19.74 -11.93
C THR A 98 -21.40 -18.27 -12.29
N LYS A 99 -20.34 -17.65 -12.81
CA LYS A 99 -20.24 -16.20 -13.04
C LYS A 99 -20.53 -15.36 -11.78
N GLN A 100 -20.28 -15.93 -10.60
CA GLN A 100 -20.32 -15.20 -9.33
C GLN A 100 -18.98 -14.54 -9.07
N LEU A 101 -19.00 -13.36 -8.44
CA LEU A 101 -17.78 -12.69 -7.96
C LEU A 101 -16.98 -13.65 -7.09
N TYR A 102 -15.69 -13.77 -7.39
CA TYR A 102 -14.81 -14.60 -6.60
C TYR A 102 -14.59 -13.97 -5.21
N GLN A 103 -14.94 -14.72 -4.18
CA GLN A 103 -14.92 -14.22 -2.80
C GLN A 103 -13.56 -13.73 -2.28
N PHE A 104 -12.47 -14.19 -2.89
CA PHE A 104 -11.10 -13.77 -2.54
C PHE A 104 -10.48 -12.83 -3.57
N ASP A 105 -11.25 -12.32 -4.53
CA ASP A 105 -10.82 -11.17 -5.33
C ASP A 105 -10.52 -10.00 -4.36
N PRO A 106 -9.30 -9.47 -4.34
CA PRO A 106 -8.94 -8.37 -3.45
C PRO A 106 -9.87 -7.16 -3.55
N ARG A 107 -10.35 -6.83 -4.76
CA ARG A 107 -11.32 -5.74 -4.97
C ARG A 107 -12.67 -6.06 -4.33
N GLU A 108 -13.10 -7.32 -4.38
CA GLU A 108 -14.36 -7.75 -3.76
C GLU A 108 -14.28 -7.76 -2.23
N ILE A 109 -13.13 -8.14 -1.67
CA ILE A 109 -12.89 -8.10 -0.22
C ILE A 109 -13.07 -6.67 0.30
N VAL A 110 -12.48 -5.68 -0.35
CA VAL A 110 -12.60 -4.28 0.08
C VAL A 110 -14.02 -3.73 -0.10
N ARG A 111 -14.74 -4.14 -1.16
CA ARG A 111 -16.17 -3.78 -1.33
C ARG A 111 -17.04 -4.35 -0.21
N ARG A 112 -16.81 -5.60 0.17
CA ARG A 112 -17.54 -6.22 1.29
C ARG A 112 -17.23 -5.52 2.62
N ALA A 113 -15.98 -5.10 2.84
CA ALA A 113 -15.61 -4.32 4.03
C ALA A 113 -16.35 -2.97 4.07
N GLU A 114 -16.42 -2.24 2.96
CA GLU A 114 -17.19 -0.99 2.89
C GLU A 114 -18.70 -1.23 3.01
N LYS A 115 -19.22 -2.31 2.42
CA LYS A 115 -20.62 -2.71 2.59
C LYS A 115 -20.97 -3.05 4.05
N GLN A 116 -20.01 -3.63 4.80
CA GLN A 116 -20.20 -3.91 6.22
C GLN A 116 -20.35 -2.61 7.02
N LEU A 117 -19.56 -1.59 6.70
CA LEU A 117 -19.68 -0.24 7.26
C LEU A 117 -21.11 0.32 7.12
N LEU A 118 -21.69 0.19 5.91
CA LEU A 118 -23.07 0.59 5.60
C LEU A 118 -24.11 -0.26 6.36
N THR A 119 -23.91 -1.58 6.38
CA THR A 119 -24.84 -2.52 7.02
C THR A 119 -24.93 -2.29 8.53
N GLU A 120 -23.86 -1.90 9.17
CA GLU A 120 -23.83 -1.55 10.60
C GLU A 120 -24.38 -0.13 10.86
N GLY A 121 -24.68 0.64 9.83
CA GLY A 121 -25.21 2.00 9.93
C GLY A 121 -24.22 3.00 10.57
N ILE A 122 -22.94 2.64 10.60
CA ILE A 122 -21.87 3.47 11.20
C ILE A 122 -21.61 4.69 10.31
N ALA A 123 -21.35 4.45 9.02
CA ALA A 123 -21.05 5.51 8.06
C ALA A 123 -21.52 5.11 6.64
N ASP A 124 -21.54 6.07 5.73
CA ASP A 124 -21.91 5.85 4.32
C ASP A 124 -20.69 5.51 3.46
N THR A 125 -19.53 6.03 3.84
CA THR A 125 -18.27 5.79 3.12
C THR A 125 -17.06 5.94 4.04
N SER A 126 -15.99 5.24 3.68
CA SER A 126 -14.66 5.44 4.24
C SER A 126 -13.77 6.13 3.20
N LEU A 127 -13.01 7.13 3.64
CA LEU A 127 -12.09 7.88 2.79
C LEU A 127 -10.63 7.57 3.17
N TRP A 128 -9.81 7.36 2.14
CA TRP A 128 -8.43 6.87 2.25
C TRP A 128 -7.49 7.69 1.39
N GLY A 129 -6.39 8.18 1.98
CA GLY A 129 -5.33 8.90 1.28
C GLY A 129 -3.99 8.17 1.50
N PRO A 130 -3.59 7.28 0.60
CA PRO A 130 -2.26 6.70 0.68
C PRO A 130 -1.18 7.69 0.27
N GLU A 131 -0.08 7.67 1.01
CA GLU A 131 1.19 8.32 0.72
C GLU A 131 2.18 7.24 0.28
N PHE A 132 2.80 7.38 -0.89
CA PHE A 132 3.72 6.38 -1.43
C PHE A 132 5.15 6.91 -1.41
N GLU A 133 5.98 6.32 -0.56
CA GLU A 133 7.42 6.50 -0.61
C GLU A 133 8.07 5.40 -1.45
N PHE A 134 9.09 5.76 -2.21
CA PHE A 134 9.85 4.85 -3.06
C PHE A 134 11.25 5.37 -3.33
N TYR A 135 12.15 4.46 -3.74
CA TYR A 135 13.49 4.83 -4.19
C TYR A 135 13.62 4.72 -5.70
N VAL A 136 14.26 5.71 -6.30
CA VAL A 136 14.69 5.74 -7.71
C VAL A 136 16.20 5.51 -7.75
N PHE A 137 16.64 4.59 -8.63
CA PHE A 137 18.04 4.32 -8.86
C PHE A 137 18.36 4.41 -10.35
N ASP A 138 19.58 4.82 -10.67
CA ASP A 138 20.08 4.80 -12.04
C ASP A 138 20.34 3.36 -12.49
N GLN A 139 20.94 2.56 -11.62
CA GLN A 139 21.21 1.13 -11.88
C GLN A 139 21.06 0.29 -10.61
N VAL A 140 20.68 -0.96 -10.79
CA VAL A 140 20.66 -1.98 -9.75
C VAL A 140 21.33 -3.24 -10.30
N HIS A 141 22.40 -3.66 -9.63
CA HIS A 141 23.08 -4.92 -9.94
C HIS A 141 22.75 -5.95 -8.86
N LEU A 142 22.04 -7.00 -9.25
CA LEU A 142 21.66 -8.09 -8.36
C LEU A 142 22.25 -9.40 -8.88
N LYS A 143 23.04 -10.09 -8.05
CA LYS A 143 23.47 -11.45 -8.26
C LYS A 143 23.34 -12.24 -6.97
N ASN A 144 22.68 -13.38 -7.03
CA ASN A 144 22.47 -14.25 -5.90
C ASN A 144 22.63 -15.71 -6.33
N THR A 145 23.86 -16.20 -6.21
CA THR A 145 24.28 -17.57 -6.48
C THR A 145 24.91 -18.16 -5.23
N PRO A 146 25.12 -19.48 -5.10
CA PRO A 146 25.70 -20.07 -3.90
C PRO A 146 27.03 -19.44 -3.46
N GLU A 147 27.85 -19.03 -4.43
CA GLU A 147 29.19 -18.47 -4.19
C GLU A 147 29.24 -16.95 -4.16
N LEU A 148 28.16 -16.24 -4.56
CA LEU A 148 28.17 -14.79 -4.68
C LEU A 148 26.80 -14.18 -4.39
N THR A 149 26.75 -13.33 -3.35
CA THR A 149 25.62 -12.42 -3.10
C THR A 149 26.09 -10.98 -3.31
N LEU A 150 25.49 -10.32 -4.31
CA LEU A 150 25.71 -8.91 -4.64
C LEU A 150 24.38 -8.21 -4.77
N CYS A 151 24.25 -7.06 -4.11
CA CYS A 151 23.18 -6.10 -4.35
C CYS A 151 23.79 -4.71 -4.31
N GLN A 152 23.91 -4.07 -5.48
CA GLN A 152 24.48 -2.74 -5.62
C GLN A 152 23.43 -1.81 -6.22
N PHE A 153 23.31 -0.63 -5.62
CA PHE A 153 22.42 0.43 -6.06
C PHE A 153 23.24 1.66 -6.44
N ASP A 154 23.06 2.17 -7.64
CA ASP A 154 23.69 3.40 -8.11
C ASP A 154 22.64 4.52 -8.23
N SER A 155 22.99 5.72 -7.78
CA SER A 155 22.18 6.92 -7.91
C SER A 155 23.04 8.11 -8.26
N VAL A 156 22.60 8.93 -9.22
CA VAL A 156 23.26 10.18 -9.58
C VAL A 156 23.31 11.18 -8.42
N GLU A 157 22.40 11.05 -7.46
CA GLU A 157 22.36 11.87 -6.25
C GLU A 157 23.35 11.40 -5.16
N ALA A 158 23.83 10.16 -5.28
CA ALA A 158 24.68 9.56 -4.27
C ALA A 158 26.16 9.96 -4.44
N ASN A 159 26.88 9.94 -3.34
CA ASN A 159 28.34 10.13 -3.32
C ASN A 159 29.12 8.81 -3.43
N TRP A 160 28.43 7.67 -3.44
CA TRP A 160 29.03 6.32 -3.55
C TRP A 160 28.88 5.66 -4.92
N GLY A 161 28.14 6.27 -5.84
CA GLY A 161 27.87 5.69 -7.16
C GLY A 161 29.11 5.50 -8.03
N SER A 162 29.04 4.57 -8.99
CA SER A 162 30.07 4.36 -10.02
C SER A 162 30.19 5.56 -10.98
N THR A 163 29.12 6.32 -11.13
CA THR A 163 29.08 7.60 -11.83
C THR A 163 29.14 8.73 -10.81
N VAL A 164 30.33 9.21 -10.54
CA VAL A 164 30.50 10.42 -9.72
C VAL A 164 29.72 11.54 -10.40
N ASN A 165 28.81 12.20 -9.66
CA ASN A 165 28.12 13.38 -10.16
C ASN A 165 29.19 14.48 -10.40
N PRO A 166 29.61 14.74 -11.67
CA PRO A 166 30.70 15.65 -11.96
C PRO A 166 30.35 17.11 -11.64
N ASN A 167 29.07 17.40 -11.36
CA ASN A 167 28.56 18.74 -11.12
C ASN A 167 28.50 19.08 -9.62
N GLY A 168 28.81 18.16 -8.72
CA GLY A 168 28.85 18.40 -7.28
C GLY A 168 27.50 18.51 -6.58
N PHE A 169 26.39 18.20 -7.26
CA PHE A 169 25.02 18.25 -6.71
C PHE A 169 24.58 16.91 -6.13
N SER A 170 25.40 16.30 -5.27
CA SER A 170 24.99 15.11 -4.53
C SER A 170 24.19 15.46 -3.29
N LEU A 171 23.28 14.55 -2.90
CA LEU A 171 22.57 14.61 -1.62
C LEU A 171 23.31 13.76 -0.58
N GLY A 172 23.49 14.33 0.60
CA GLY A 172 23.96 13.58 1.76
C GLY A 172 22.89 12.63 2.32
N GLU A 173 23.34 11.62 3.06
CA GLU A 173 22.42 10.75 3.81
C GLU A 173 21.54 11.58 4.74
N HIS A 174 20.23 11.31 4.76
CA HIS A 174 19.20 12.02 5.53
C HIS A 174 19.03 13.52 5.24
N HIS A 175 19.55 14.02 4.12
CA HIS A 175 19.45 15.43 3.72
C HIS A 175 18.51 15.66 2.52
N GLY A 176 17.67 14.67 2.18
CA GLY A 176 16.82 14.74 1.01
C GLY A 176 15.49 15.46 1.19
N TYR A 177 14.99 15.62 2.43
CA TYR A 177 13.65 16.14 2.66
C TYR A 177 13.44 17.53 2.04
N HIS A 178 12.49 17.61 1.08
CA HIS A 178 12.19 18.81 0.30
C HIS A 178 13.43 19.42 -0.42
N ALA A 179 14.42 18.57 -0.74
CA ALA A 179 15.56 19.02 -1.56
C ALA A 179 15.01 19.66 -2.85
N SER A 180 15.69 20.74 -3.28
CA SER A 180 15.32 21.44 -4.51
C SER A 180 16.28 21.11 -5.64
N PRO A 181 15.86 21.25 -6.91
CA PRO A 181 16.79 21.22 -8.04
C PRO A 181 17.89 22.27 -7.89
N PRO A 182 19.15 21.97 -8.30
CA PRO A 182 19.57 20.80 -9.07
C PRO A 182 19.95 19.57 -8.23
N SER A 183 19.98 19.66 -6.89
CA SER A 183 20.34 18.52 -6.03
C SER A 183 19.26 17.41 -6.06
N ASP A 184 18.00 17.78 -6.15
CA ASP A 184 16.92 16.88 -6.49
C ASP A 184 16.97 16.57 -7.99
N SER A 185 17.58 15.46 -8.36
CA SER A 185 17.76 15.05 -9.75
C SER A 185 16.54 14.34 -10.35
N TYR A 186 15.60 13.91 -9.50
CA TYR A 186 14.43 13.12 -9.93
C TYR A 186 13.11 13.91 -9.97
N TYR A 187 13.14 15.23 -9.78
CA TYR A 187 11.92 16.05 -9.78
C TYR A 187 11.15 15.95 -11.10
N GLN A 188 11.83 15.98 -12.26
CA GLN A 188 11.17 15.87 -13.56
C GLN A 188 10.50 14.51 -13.77
N LEU A 189 11.08 13.43 -13.23
CA LEU A 189 10.45 12.10 -13.26
C LEU A 189 9.15 12.11 -12.44
N ARG A 190 9.16 12.72 -11.24
CA ARG A 190 7.95 12.83 -10.41
C ARG A 190 6.90 13.74 -11.06
N ASP A 191 7.30 14.84 -11.70
CA ASP A 191 6.40 15.70 -12.48
C ASP A 191 5.70 14.88 -13.59
N GLU A 192 6.46 14.10 -14.37
CA GLU A 192 5.92 13.26 -15.45
C GLU A 192 4.98 12.18 -14.90
N ILE A 193 5.29 11.58 -13.74
CA ILE A 193 4.42 10.61 -13.06
C ILE A 193 3.08 11.26 -12.70
N VAL A 194 3.09 12.38 -12.01
CA VAL A 194 1.89 13.07 -11.54
C VAL A 194 1.02 13.50 -12.71
N VAL A 195 1.59 14.16 -13.72
CA VAL A 195 0.85 14.60 -14.92
C VAL A 195 0.26 13.40 -15.68
N THR A 196 0.98 12.27 -15.75
CA THR A 196 0.48 11.07 -16.41
C THR A 196 -0.68 10.47 -15.62
N LEU A 197 -0.57 10.37 -14.30
CA LEU A 197 -1.65 9.89 -13.42
C LEU A 197 -2.91 10.75 -13.55
N GLU A 198 -2.77 12.08 -13.57
CA GLU A 198 -3.91 12.99 -13.75
C GLU A 198 -4.62 12.78 -15.09
N ARG A 199 -3.88 12.56 -16.18
CA ARG A 199 -4.45 12.22 -17.50
C ARG A 199 -5.19 10.87 -17.48
N MET A 200 -4.81 9.95 -16.58
CA MET A 200 -5.48 8.69 -16.37
C MET A 200 -6.63 8.78 -15.35
N GLY A 201 -6.94 9.98 -14.84
CA GLY A 201 -8.02 10.23 -13.89
C GLY A 201 -7.68 9.93 -12.43
N ILE A 202 -6.38 9.82 -12.11
CA ILE A 202 -5.87 9.61 -10.74
C ILE A 202 -5.14 10.87 -10.29
N TRP A 203 -5.68 11.55 -9.29
CA TRP A 203 -5.14 12.80 -8.79
C TRP A 203 -4.03 12.53 -7.77
N ALA A 204 -2.89 13.21 -7.92
CA ALA A 204 -1.89 13.36 -6.89
C ALA A 204 -2.06 14.72 -6.20
N LYS A 205 -1.88 14.76 -4.90
CA LYS A 205 -2.00 15.99 -4.12
C LYS A 205 -0.72 16.82 -4.21
N TYR A 206 0.42 16.18 -4.00
CA TYR A 206 1.76 16.72 -4.20
C TYR A 206 2.79 15.58 -4.26
N HIS A 207 4.00 15.94 -4.61
CA HIS A 207 5.17 15.06 -4.56
C HIS A 207 6.40 15.87 -4.13
N HIS A 208 7.36 15.20 -3.56
CA HIS A 208 8.63 15.81 -3.16
C HIS A 208 9.75 14.77 -3.06
N HIS A 209 10.99 15.25 -2.87
CA HIS A 209 12.10 14.42 -2.45
C HIS A 209 11.95 14.11 -0.96
N GLU A 210 12.26 12.85 -0.56
CA GLU A 210 12.06 12.37 0.81
C GLU A 210 13.38 12.29 1.59
N VAL A 211 13.28 12.14 2.94
CA VAL A 211 14.37 12.33 3.90
C VAL A 211 15.52 11.35 3.73
N GLY A 212 15.31 10.15 3.23
CA GLY A 212 16.34 9.09 3.16
C GLY A 212 17.60 9.47 2.39
N GLY A 213 17.58 10.57 1.66
CA GLY A 213 18.68 11.03 0.84
C GLY A 213 18.59 10.46 -0.57
N PRO A 214 19.72 10.04 -1.19
CA PRO A 214 19.77 9.76 -2.62
C PRO A 214 18.65 8.85 -3.12
N GLY A 215 17.82 9.38 -4.01
CA GLY A 215 16.79 8.67 -4.73
C GLY A 215 15.45 8.47 -4.02
N GLN A 216 15.29 8.87 -2.76
CA GLN A 216 14.00 8.69 -2.09
C GLN A 216 13.00 9.76 -2.50
N CYS A 217 11.83 9.33 -2.92
CA CYS A 217 10.73 10.17 -3.41
C CYS A 217 9.43 9.80 -2.70
N GLU A 218 8.50 10.78 -2.66
CA GLU A 218 7.14 10.59 -2.16
C GLU A 218 6.10 11.18 -3.11
N ILE A 219 4.95 10.52 -3.19
CA ILE A 219 3.73 11.01 -3.86
C ILE A 219 2.56 10.77 -2.91
N GLU A 220 1.83 11.84 -2.56
CA GLU A 220 0.62 11.79 -1.76
C GLU A 220 -0.63 11.91 -2.64
N THR A 221 -1.67 11.12 -2.32
CA THR A 221 -2.97 11.21 -2.98
C THR A 221 -3.98 12.00 -2.14
N PRO A 222 -5.01 12.61 -2.74
CA PRO A 222 -6.16 13.10 -1.97
C PRO A 222 -6.91 11.93 -1.34
N LEU A 223 -7.82 12.23 -0.43
CA LEU A 223 -8.71 11.22 0.15
C LEU A 223 -9.70 10.71 -0.91
N LEU A 224 -9.74 9.41 -1.11
CA LEU A 224 -10.57 8.68 -2.07
C LEU A 224 -11.43 7.64 -1.34
N GLY A 225 -12.57 7.26 -1.91
CA GLY A 225 -13.30 6.07 -1.44
C GLY A 225 -12.41 4.82 -1.50
N ILE A 226 -12.58 3.90 -0.58
CA ILE A 226 -11.64 2.79 -0.32
C ILE A 226 -11.29 1.97 -1.57
N LEU A 227 -12.27 1.62 -2.41
CA LEU A 227 -12.03 0.88 -3.64
C LEU A 227 -11.17 1.69 -4.63
N LYS A 228 -11.51 2.97 -4.81
CA LYS A 228 -10.75 3.87 -5.68
C LYS A 228 -9.32 4.10 -5.17
N ALA A 229 -9.12 4.16 -3.86
CA ALA A 229 -7.78 4.25 -3.27
C ALA A 229 -6.94 3.00 -3.55
N GLY A 230 -7.55 1.80 -3.53
CA GLY A 230 -6.90 0.55 -3.91
C GLY A 230 -6.53 0.51 -5.39
N ASP A 231 -7.45 0.89 -6.27
CA ASP A 231 -7.22 0.99 -7.70
C ASP A 231 -6.11 2.00 -8.01
N ALA A 232 -6.16 3.19 -7.37
CA ALA A 232 -5.12 4.21 -7.50
C ALA A 232 -3.74 3.71 -7.05
N ALA A 233 -3.66 2.98 -5.94
CA ALA A 233 -2.42 2.40 -5.45
C ALA A 233 -1.77 1.46 -6.48
N MET A 234 -2.56 0.63 -7.15
CA MET A 234 -2.09 -0.27 -8.20
C MET A 234 -1.55 0.51 -9.40
N ILE A 235 -2.30 1.51 -9.87
CA ILE A 235 -1.93 2.32 -11.05
C ILE A 235 -0.73 3.24 -10.75
N ILE A 236 -0.64 3.85 -9.58
CA ILE A 236 0.52 4.67 -9.17
C ILE A 236 1.80 3.85 -9.26
N LYS A 237 1.80 2.63 -8.69
CA LYS A 237 2.97 1.73 -8.76
C LYS A 237 3.30 1.32 -10.20
N TYR A 238 2.30 1.12 -11.04
CA TYR A 238 2.47 0.80 -12.47
C TYR A 238 3.11 1.97 -13.22
N VAL A 239 2.49 3.15 -13.18
CA VAL A 239 2.96 4.36 -13.87
C VAL A 239 4.37 4.75 -13.44
N THR A 240 4.63 4.73 -12.13
CA THR A 240 5.96 5.04 -11.58
C THR A 240 7.05 4.12 -12.15
N LYS A 241 6.78 2.81 -12.22
CA LYS A 241 7.72 1.84 -12.79
C LYS A 241 7.91 2.02 -14.30
N MET A 242 6.83 2.29 -15.03
CA MET A 242 6.89 2.46 -16.48
C MET A 242 7.64 3.73 -16.87
N LEU A 243 7.41 4.86 -16.18
CA LEU A 243 8.12 6.10 -16.45
C LEU A 243 9.59 6.05 -16.01
N ALA A 244 9.90 5.42 -14.89
CA ALA A 244 11.29 5.17 -14.50
C ALA A 244 12.03 4.35 -15.56
N LYS A 245 11.43 3.25 -16.06
CA LYS A 245 11.99 2.45 -17.15
C LYS A 245 12.19 3.28 -18.42
N LYS A 246 11.21 4.11 -18.82
CA LYS A 246 11.29 5.04 -19.96
C LYS A 246 12.45 6.04 -19.82
N ALA A 247 12.70 6.50 -18.59
CA ALA A 247 13.82 7.40 -18.26
C ALA A 247 15.16 6.69 -18.11
N GLY A 248 15.26 5.39 -18.40
CA GLY A 248 16.49 4.59 -18.23
C GLY A 248 16.87 4.36 -16.77
N LYS A 249 15.90 4.47 -15.86
CA LYS A 249 16.06 4.30 -14.41
C LYS A 249 15.27 3.09 -13.91
N THR A 250 15.47 2.74 -12.65
CA THR A 250 14.66 1.74 -11.96
C THR A 250 14.07 2.32 -10.68
N VAL A 251 12.95 1.78 -10.23
CA VAL A 251 12.26 2.21 -9.01
C VAL A 251 11.89 1.00 -8.17
N THR A 252 12.04 1.15 -6.87
CA THR A 252 11.59 0.15 -5.92
C THR A 252 10.70 0.76 -4.83
N PHE A 253 9.64 0.03 -4.51
CA PHE A 253 8.78 0.25 -3.36
C PHE A 253 9.18 -0.63 -2.17
N LEU A 254 10.39 -1.19 -2.17
CA LEU A 254 10.89 -2.00 -1.09
C LEU A 254 11.04 -1.15 0.18
N PRO A 255 10.52 -1.59 1.34
CA PRO A 255 10.52 -0.78 2.57
C PRO A 255 11.89 -0.36 3.07
N LYS A 256 12.93 -1.18 2.86
CA LYS A 256 14.31 -0.89 3.29
C LYS A 256 15.30 -1.41 2.28
N PRO A 257 15.51 -0.70 1.15
CA PRO A 257 16.50 -1.12 0.15
C PRO A 257 17.93 -0.89 0.59
N LEU A 258 18.19 0.17 1.40
CA LEU A 258 19.52 0.60 1.79
C LEU A 258 19.67 0.54 3.32
N PHE A 259 20.78 -0.05 3.78
CA PHE A 259 21.16 -0.01 5.19
C PHE A 259 21.58 1.41 5.57
N GLY A 260 21.27 1.84 6.80
CA GLY A 260 21.65 3.16 7.32
C GLY A 260 20.74 4.31 6.89
N LEU A 261 20.00 4.22 5.76
CA LEU A 261 19.09 5.27 5.30
C LEU A 261 17.65 5.05 5.77
N ALA A 262 16.81 6.08 5.66
CA ALA A 262 15.37 5.94 5.94
C ALA A 262 14.72 4.91 5.02
N GLY A 263 13.75 4.18 5.54
CA GLY A 263 12.94 3.24 4.76
C GLY A 263 11.76 3.94 4.08
N SER A 264 11.12 3.24 3.15
CA SER A 264 9.93 3.69 2.43
C SER A 264 8.66 3.11 3.04
N SER A 265 7.72 3.97 3.36
CA SER A 265 6.38 3.62 3.87
C SER A 265 5.30 3.72 2.81
N THR A 266 4.11 3.31 3.21
CA THR A 266 2.85 3.74 2.61
C THR A 266 1.92 4.08 3.76
N HIS A 267 1.91 5.35 4.16
CA HIS A 267 1.01 5.79 5.21
C HIS A 267 -0.42 5.85 4.67
N TYR A 268 -1.40 5.57 5.53
CA TYR A 268 -2.81 5.67 5.14
C TYR A 268 -3.52 6.69 6.01
N HIS A 269 -3.85 7.83 5.41
CA HIS A 269 -4.83 8.76 5.98
C HIS A 269 -6.22 8.16 5.87
N GLN A 270 -7.01 8.26 6.93
CA GLN A 270 -8.33 7.63 7.03
C GLN A 270 -9.32 8.53 7.74
N MET A 271 -10.57 8.54 7.25
CA MET A 271 -11.74 9.07 7.95
C MET A 271 -13.02 8.39 7.48
N LEU A 272 -14.08 8.48 8.27
CA LEU A 272 -15.42 8.00 7.93
C LEU A 272 -16.36 9.19 7.72
N LYS A 273 -17.28 9.05 6.74
CA LYS A 273 -18.33 10.04 6.50
C LYS A 273 -19.72 9.42 6.56
N LYS A 274 -20.68 10.18 7.10
CA LYS A 274 -22.10 9.88 7.07
C LYS A 274 -22.88 11.14 6.73
N ASP A 275 -23.83 11.07 5.82
CA ASP A 275 -24.61 12.23 5.35
C ASP A 275 -23.67 13.39 4.93
N ASN A 276 -22.56 13.06 4.31
CA ASN A 276 -21.47 13.96 3.90
C ASN A 276 -20.72 14.66 5.06
N LEU A 277 -21.01 14.32 6.31
CA LEU A 277 -20.33 14.84 7.50
C LEU A 277 -19.17 13.93 7.90
N ASN A 278 -18.07 14.54 8.31
CA ASN A 278 -16.91 13.83 8.85
C ASN A 278 -17.20 13.34 10.27
N LEU A 279 -17.28 12.02 10.46
CA LEU A 279 -17.55 11.42 11.76
C LEU A 279 -16.36 11.49 12.73
N PHE A 280 -15.17 11.85 12.22
CA PHE A 280 -13.98 11.93 13.07
C PHE A 280 -13.80 13.30 13.72
N TYR A 281 -14.53 14.32 13.24
CA TYR A 281 -14.44 15.67 13.77
C TYR A 281 -15.36 15.90 14.96
N ASP A 282 -14.82 16.52 16.01
CA ASP A 282 -15.55 17.11 17.13
C ASP A 282 -14.78 18.35 17.63
N PRO A 283 -15.35 19.56 17.55
CA PRO A 283 -14.65 20.78 17.96
C PRO A 283 -14.29 20.81 19.45
N GLU A 284 -15.02 20.08 20.30
CA GLU A 284 -14.77 20.00 21.74
C GLU A 284 -13.91 18.78 22.12
N GLY A 285 -13.64 17.90 21.15
CA GLY A 285 -12.89 16.68 21.38
C GLY A 285 -11.37 16.90 21.47
N PRO A 286 -10.63 15.99 22.10
CA PRO A 286 -9.17 16.07 22.18
C PRO A 286 -8.56 15.98 20.79
N SER A 287 -7.73 16.94 20.42
CA SER A 287 -7.16 17.06 19.05
C SER A 287 -8.23 17.15 17.95
N LEU A 288 -9.39 17.73 18.24
CA LEU A 288 -10.57 17.82 17.38
C LEU A 288 -11.17 16.46 17.00
N LEU A 289 -10.87 15.40 17.75
CA LEU A 289 -11.35 14.05 17.48
C LEU A 289 -12.65 13.74 18.21
N SER A 290 -13.61 13.20 17.49
CA SER A 290 -14.84 12.66 18.04
C SER A 290 -14.60 11.35 18.81
N ARG A 291 -15.59 10.94 19.61
CA ARG A 291 -15.57 9.62 20.26
C ARG A 291 -15.51 8.48 19.24
N THR A 292 -16.16 8.64 18.09
CA THR A 292 -16.10 7.67 16.99
C THR A 292 -14.67 7.51 16.47
N ALA A 293 -13.97 8.63 16.26
CA ALA A 293 -12.56 8.60 15.85
C ALA A 293 -11.67 7.93 16.90
N LEU A 294 -11.85 8.26 18.16
CA LEU A 294 -11.08 7.63 19.25
C LEU A 294 -11.33 6.13 19.33
N SER A 295 -12.58 5.69 19.23
CA SER A 295 -12.89 4.26 19.24
C SER A 295 -12.33 3.54 18.00
N TYR A 296 -12.35 4.17 16.83
CA TYR A 296 -11.72 3.65 15.62
C TYR A 296 -10.20 3.49 15.80
N ILE A 297 -9.54 4.51 16.36
CA ILE A 297 -8.11 4.49 16.72
C ILE A 297 -7.83 3.36 17.72
N GLY A 298 -8.68 3.22 18.74
CA GLY A 298 -8.58 2.16 19.74
C GLY A 298 -8.60 0.78 19.13
N GLY A 299 -9.53 0.52 18.20
CA GLY A 299 -9.61 -0.75 17.47
C GLY A 299 -8.39 -1.03 16.60
N LEU A 300 -7.91 -0.03 15.86
CA LEU A 300 -6.68 -0.16 15.07
C LEU A 300 -5.45 -0.49 15.92
N LEU A 301 -5.30 0.14 17.08
CA LEU A 301 -4.15 -0.10 17.97
C LEU A 301 -4.26 -1.43 18.71
N GLU A 302 -5.47 -1.83 19.09
CA GLU A 302 -5.73 -3.14 19.68
C GLU A 302 -5.34 -4.25 18.73
N HIS A 303 -5.79 -4.18 17.49
CA HIS A 303 -5.57 -5.18 16.45
C HIS A 303 -4.31 -4.94 15.60
N ALA A 304 -3.52 -3.89 15.87
CA ALA A 304 -2.36 -3.54 15.07
C ALA A 304 -1.42 -4.72 14.80
N PRO A 305 -1.09 -5.60 15.76
CA PRO A 305 -0.24 -6.76 15.50
C PRO A 305 -0.82 -7.71 14.43
N ALA A 306 -2.12 -7.94 14.43
CA ALA A 306 -2.81 -8.79 13.46
C ALA A 306 -2.97 -8.09 12.10
N VAL A 307 -3.32 -6.81 12.11
CA VAL A 307 -3.41 -5.96 10.90
C VAL A 307 -2.08 -5.93 10.16
N MET A 308 -0.95 -5.92 10.87
CA MET A 308 0.39 -5.92 10.26
C MET A 308 0.71 -7.19 9.47
N ALA A 309 -0.04 -8.27 9.62
CA ALA A 309 0.05 -9.41 8.71
C ALA A 309 -0.30 -9.03 7.26
N PHE A 310 -1.17 -8.03 7.06
CA PHE A 310 -1.61 -7.55 5.76
C PHE A 310 -0.96 -6.23 5.34
N THR A 311 -0.54 -5.41 6.31
CA THR A 311 0.06 -4.09 6.04
C THR A 311 1.59 -4.10 5.98
N ASN A 312 2.23 -5.18 6.47
CA ASN A 312 3.70 -5.35 6.51
C ASN A 312 4.08 -6.80 6.15
N PRO A 313 3.74 -7.28 4.94
CA PRO A 313 3.74 -8.70 4.63
C PRO A 313 5.10 -9.26 4.20
N SER A 314 6.15 -8.46 4.17
CA SER A 314 7.48 -8.87 3.71
C SER A 314 8.51 -8.89 4.85
N SER A 315 9.54 -9.75 4.74
CA SER A 315 10.67 -9.72 5.68
C SER A 315 11.38 -8.35 5.68
N ASN A 316 11.35 -7.66 4.56
CA ASN A 316 11.94 -6.33 4.43
C ASN A 316 11.12 -5.24 5.14
N SER A 317 9.81 -5.44 5.35
CA SER A 317 8.94 -4.55 6.13
C SER A 317 9.52 -4.29 7.53
N TYR A 318 10.02 -5.35 8.17
CA TYR A 318 10.56 -5.30 9.54
C TYR A 318 12.00 -4.79 9.61
N ARG A 319 12.69 -4.63 8.48
CA ARG A 319 13.97 -3.91 8.40
C ARG A 319 13.77 -2.39 8.40
N ARG A 320 12.59 -1.92 7.98
CA ARG A 320 12.18 -0.51 8.10
C ARG A 320 11.73 -0.18 9.53
N LEU A 321 10.98 -1.06 10.18
CA LEU A 321 10.38 -0.84 11.50
C LEU A 321 11.41 -1.03 12.63
N VAL A 322 12.39 -0.13 12.65
CA VAL A 322 13.49 -0.12 13.63
C VAL A 322 13.62 1.28 14.25
N PRO A 323 14.15 1.39 15.49
CA PRO A 323 14.34 2.68 16.14
C PRO A 323 15.23 3.64 15.34
N GLY A 324 14.94 4.95 15.41
CA GLY A 324 15.82 5.99 14.89
C GLY A 324 15.47 6.55 13.50
N TYR A 325 14.44 6.02 12.83
CA TYR A 325 14.05 6.43 11.46
C TYR A 325 12.60 6.90 11.35
N GLU A 326 12.03 7.50 12.38
CA GLU A 326 10.61 7.89 12.44
C GLU A 326 9.62 6.72 12.16
N ALA A 327 10.10 5.48 12.26
CA ALA A 327 9.30 4.29 12.04
C ALA A 327 8.60 3.85 13.33
N PRO A 328 7.31 3.49 13.29
CA PRO A 328 6.57 3.07 14.47
C PRO A 328 6.97 1.65 14.90
N ILE A 329 7.38 1.50 16.16
CA ILE A 329 7.69 0.19 16.76
C ILE A 329 6.82 -0.15 17.96
N LYS A 330 5.94 0.77 18.35
CA LYS A 330 5.01 0.66 19.48
C LYS A 330 3.61 1.07 19.05
N ALA A 331 2.60 0.41 19.62
CA ALA A 331 1.20 0.69 19.35
C ALA A 331 0.72 1.86 20.22
N PHE A 332 0.83 3.08 19.72
CA PHE A 332 0.28 4.26 20.37
C PHE A 332 -0.12 5.32 19.34
N PHE A 333 -0.99 6.25 19.76
CA PHE A 333 -1.34 7.40 18.94
C PHE A 333 -0.82 8.71 19.55
N SER A 334 -0.67 9.71 18.67
CA SER A 334 -0.20 11.03 19.06
C SER A 334 -0.70 12.13 18.14
N ALA A 335 -0.82 13.32 18.69
CA ALA A 335 -0.99 14.54 17.90
C ALA A 335 0.38 15.05 17.44
N GLY A 336 0.81 14.66 16.25
CA GLY A 336 1.99 15.18 15.58
C GLY A 336 3.31 14.40 15.75
N ASN A 337 3.43 13.45 16.70
CA ASN A 337 4.63 12.63 16.86
C ASN A 337 4.77 11.62 15.71
N ARG A 338 5.84 11.72 14.92
CA ARG A 338 6.08 10.87 13.73
C ARG A 338 6.55 9.45 14.07
N SER A 339 6.90 9.15 15.32
CA SER A 339 7.22 7.77 15.77
C SER A 339 6.00 6.99 16.25
N ALA A 340 4.81 7.61 16.29
CA ALA A 340 3.57 6.96 16.67
C ALA A 340 3.06 6.02 15.56
N ALA A 341 2.39 4.92 15.94
CA ALA A 341 1.69 4.05 14.99
C ALA A 341 0.50 4.79 14.34
N ILE A 342 -0.17 5.64 15.10
CA ILE A 342 -1.22 6.53 14.59
C ILE A 342 -0.84 7.97 14.91
N ARG A 343 -0.77 8.79 13.86
CA ARG A 343 -0.57 10.22 13.97
C ARG A 343 -1.85 10.98 13.61
N ILE A 344 -2.16 12.01 14.39
CA ILE A 344 -3.22 12.96 14.06
C ILE A 344 -2.54 14.20 13.47
N PRO A 345 -2.74 14.52 12.18
CA PRO A 345 -2.10 15.66 11.53
C PRO A 345 -2.61 16.98 12.13
N LYS A 346 -1.74 17.73 12.81
CA LYS A 346 -2.11 19.00 13.47
C LYS A 346 -2.51 20.11 12.50
N TYR A 347 -2.13 20.01 11.23
CA TYR A 347 -2.49 20.98 10.21
C TYR A 347 -3.91 20.78 9.65
N ALA A 348 -4.51 19.62 9.88
CA ALA A 348 -5.88 19.30 9.48
C ALA A 348 -6.85 19.80 10.56
N THR A 349 -7.25 21.07 10.49
CA THR A 349 -8.07 21.75 11.50
C THR A 349 -9.50 22.00 11.07
N GLN A 350 -9.78 21.91 9.76
CA GLN A 350 -11.13 22.09 9.25
C GLN A 350 -11.99 20.84 9.49
N PRO A 351 -13.31 21.00 9.68
CA PRO A 351 -14.21 19.88 9.95
C PRO A 351 -14.10 18.70 8.95
N ASP A 352 -13.89 19.00 7.67
CA ASP A 352 -13.79 18.03 6.59
C ASP A 352 -12.37 17.47 6.37
N GLU A 353 -11.37 18.00 7.11
CA GLU A 353 -9.96 17.59 7.00
C GLU A 353 -9.49 16.70 8.15
N VAL A 354 -10.15 16.75 9.32
CA VAL A 354 -9.72 15.99 10.50
C VAL A 354 -9.73 14.50 10.19
N ARG A 355 -8.58 13.87 10.39
CA ARG A 355 -8.33 12.47 10.02
C ARG A 355 -7.22 11.88 10.85
N MET A 356 -7.09 10.58 10.83
CA MET A 356 -5.95 9.86 11.39
C MET A 356 -5.05 9.32 10.28
N GLU A 357 -3.78 9.12 10.58
CA GLU A 357 -2.76 8.54 9.71
C GLU A 357 -2.18 7.28 10.36
N PHE A 358 -2.39 6.11 9.74
CA PHE A 358 -1.78 4.85 10.19
C PHE A 358 -0.45 4.65 9.48
N ARG A 359 0.66 4.61 10.24
CA ARG A 359 2.03 4.74 9.76
C ARG A 359 2.84 3.45 9.60
N PRO A 360 2.46 2.30 10.22
CA PRO A 360 3.21 1.06 10.04
C PRO A 360 3.30 0.54 8.61
N PRO A 361 2.27 0.65 7.73
CA PRO A 361 2.25 0.01 6.42
C PRO A 361 3.39 0.42 5.50
N ASP A 362 3.68 -0.46 4.52
CA ASP A 362 4.59 -0.21 3.42
C ASP A 362 4.01 -0.68 2.07
N ALA A 363 4.65 -0.33 0.97
CA ALA A 363 4.10 -0.58 -0.36
C ALA A 363 4.27 -2.02 -0.88
N THR A 364 4.77 -2.98 -0.07
CA THR A 364 4.77 -4.41 -0.45
C THR A 364 3.42 -5.08 -0.23
N VAL A 365 2.45 -4.34 0.28
CA VAL A 365 1.08 -4.79 0.55
C VAL A 365 0.30 -5.16 -0.71
N ASN A 366 -0.71 -6.00 -0.53
CA ASN A 366 -1.91 -5.95 -1.34
C ASN A 366 -2.77 -4.77 -0.82
N PRO A 367 -2.95 -3.68 -1.59
CA PRO A 367 -3.58 -2.46 -1.07
C PRO A 367 -5.03 -2.68 -0.63
N TYR A 368 -5.76 -3.56 -1.31
CA TYR A 368 -7.15 -3.86 -0.97
C TYR A 368 -7.25 -4.63 0.36
N LEU A 369 -6.44 -5.69 0.53
CA LEU A 369 -6.42 -6.47 1.78
C LEU A 369 -5.93 -5.62 2.96
N SER A 370 -4.93 -4.78 2.72
CA SER A 370 -4.40 -3.85 3.72
C SER A 370 -5.48 -2.90 4.23
N MET A 371 -6.17 -2.19 3.32
CA MET A 371 -7.23 -1.26 3.69
C MET A 371 -8.45 -1.96 4.31
N ALA A 372 -8.86 -3.11 3.77
CA ALA A 372 -9.94 -3.89 4.35
C ALA A 372 -9.63 -4.32 5.80
N SER A 373 -8.42 -4.81 6.07
CA SER A 373 -8.02 -5.21 7.42
C SER A 373 -8.01 -4.05 8.41
N MET A 374 -7.52 -2.87 7.99
CA MET A 374 -7.54 -1.66 8.80
C MET A 374 -8.96 -1.17 9.08
N LEU A 375 -9.83 -1.16 8.06
CA LEU A 375 -11.23 -0.76 8.22
C LEU A 375 -11.93 -1.68 9.22
N MET A 376 -11.78 -3.00 9.08
CA MET A 376 -12.42 -3.97 9.97
C MET A 376 -11.94 -3.84 11.42
N ALA A 377 -10.66 -3.53 11.64
CA ALA A 377 -10.10 -3.24 12.96
C ALA A 377 -10.70 -1.97 13.58
N GLY A 378 -10.80 -0.90 12.79
CA GLY A 378 -11.43 0.35 13.24
C GLY A 378 -12.92 0.18 13.56
N LEU A 379 -13.68 -0.56 12.74
CA LEU A 379 -15.09 -0.88 13.00
C LEU A 379 -15.28 -1.71 14.27
N ASP A 380 -14.37 -2.65 14.54
CA ASP A 380 -14.41 -3.41 15.79
C ASP A 380 -14.22 -2.51 17.00
N GLY A 381 -13.30 -1.54 16.90
CA GLY A 381 -13.11 -0.53 17.93
C GLY A 381 -14.37 0.31 18.19
N ILE A 382 -15.08 0.71 17.13
CA ILE A 382 -16.35 1.46 17.27
C ILE A 382 -17.43 0.57 17.92
N ARG A 383 -17.59 -0.68 17.47
CA ARG A 383 -18.55 -1.65 18.06
C ARG A 383 -18.31 -1.87 19.54
N LYS A 384 -17.06 -2.04 19.93
CA LYS A 384 -16.65 -2.28 21.32
C LYS A 384 -16.50 -1.01 22.15
N GLN A 385 -16.60 0.17 21.51
CA GLN A 385 -16.38 1.47 22.12
C GLN A 385 -15.03 1.56 22.84
N ILE A 386 -13.97 1.04 22.20
CA ILE A 386 -12.63 1.03 22.78
C ILE A 386 -12.17 2.48 23.01
N ASP A 387 -11.79 2.80 24.24
CA ASP A 387 -11.16 4.07 24.58
C ASP A 387 -9.63 3.89 24.54
N PRO A 388 -8.93 4.42 23.53
CA PRO A 388 -7.49 4.22 23.40
C PRO A 388 -6.68 4.83 24.54
N THR A 389 -7.25 5.82 25.26
CA THR A 389 -6.58 6.41 26.43
C THR A 389 -6.70 5.51 27.66
N ALA A 390 -7.87 4.93 27.89
CA ALA A 390 -8.08 3.97 28.97
C ALA A 390 -7.24 2.68 28.79
N GLU A 391 -7.07 2.25 27.53
CA GLU A 391 -6.24 1.09 27.20
C GLU A 391 -4.72 1.37 27.18
N GLY A 392 -4.30 2.62 27.48
CA GLY A 392 -2.90 3.00 27.57
C GLY A 392 -2.22 3.23 26.21
N TYR A 393 -3.00 3.42 25.14
CA TYR A 393 -2.45 3.70 23.78
C TYR A 393 -2.15 5.20 23.55
N GLY A 394 -2.28 6.05 24.53
CA GLY A 394 -1.95 7.47 24.42
C GLY A 394 -3.15 8.42 24.66
N PRO A 395 -3.06 9.70 24.24
CA PRO A 395 -2.04 10.26 23.32
C PRO A 395 -0.66 10.41 23.98
N ILE A 396 0.40 10.00 23.26
CA ILE A 396 1.80 10.14 23.71
C ILE A 396 2.51 11.13 22.78
N ASN A 397 2.73 12.36 23.26
CA ASN A 397 3.35 13.43 22.46
C ASN A 397 4.86 13.57 22.70
N GLU A 398 5.39 12.85 23.68
CA GLU A 398 6.81 12.82 24.00
C GLU A 398 7.57 11.86 23.07
N ASN A 399 8.89 12.09 22.93
CA ASN A 399 9.74 11.11 22.27
C ASN A 399 9.98 9.91 23.20
N ILE A 400 9.35 8.78 22.90
CA ILE A 400 9.45 7.55 23.71
C ILE A 400 10.87 6.96 23.78
N PHE A 401 11.75 7.31 22.85
CA PHE A 401 13.15 6.85 22.89
C PHE A 401 13.97 7.50 24.00
N ASN A 402 13.51 8.64 24.52
CA ASN A 402 14.09 9.29 25.70
C ASN A 402 13.58 8.71 27.03
N TRP A 403 12.61 7.80 26.99
CA TRP A 403 12.07 7.14 28.19
C TRP A 403 12.99 6.01 28.66
N SER A 404 12.92 5.70 29.96
CA SER A 404 13.52 4.46 30.47
C SER A 404 12.91 3.24 29.80
N GLU A 405 13.67 2.15 29.72
CA GLU A 405 13.20 0.90 29.15
C GLU A 405 11.94 0.39 29.88
N GLU A 406 11.91 0.51 31.21
CA GLU A 406 10.77 0.16 32.05
C GLU A 406 9.52 0.94 31.62
N LYS A 407 9.58 2.28 31.54
CA LYS A 407 8.44 3.10 31.07
C LYS A 407 8.06 2.74 29.62
N ARG A 408 9.02 2.53 28.72
CA ARG A 408 8.76 2.18 27.32
C ARG A 408 8.14 0.78 27.18
N SER A 409 8.44 -0.15 28.08
CA SER A 409 7.88 -1.50 28.07
C SER A 409 6.37 -1.53 28.38
N THR A 410 5.81 -0.49 29.00
CA THR A 410 4.38 -0.38 29.27
C THR A 410 3.55 -0.19 27.98
N ILE A 411 4.15 0.29 26.89
CA ILE A 411 3.47 0.44 25.61
C ILE A 411 3.56 -0.87 24.84
N LYS A 412 2.43 -1.37 24.35
CA LYS A 412 2.33 -2.58 23.51
C LYS A 412 3.30 -2.51 22.32
N SER A 413 4.10 -3.54 22.13
CA SER A 413 5.03 -3.60 21.00
C SER A 413 4.31 -4.02 19.73
N LEU A 414 4.72 -3.44 18.60
CA LEU A 414 4.35 -3.94 17.29
C LEU A 414 5.20 -5.15 16.92
N PRO A 415 4.76 -6.02 16.00
CA PRO A 415 5.55 -7.13 15.47
C PRO A 415 6.91 -6.69 14.95
N THR A 416 7.92 -7.52 15.15
CA THR A 416 9.30 -7.28 14.70
C THR A 416 9.73 -8.21 13.57
N SER A 417 8.83 -9.12 13.15
CA SER A 417 9.08 -10.04 12.04
C SER A 417 7.76 -10.49 11.38
N VAL A 418 7.86 -11.05 10.18
CA VAL A 418 6.72 -11.67 9.48
C VAL A 418 6.09 -12.75 10.36
N GLU A 419 6.92 -13.58 11.00
CA GLU A 419 6.47 -14.69 11.83
C GLU A 419 5.61 -14.20 13.00
N SER A 420 6.04 -13.11 13.67
CA SER A 420 5.28 -12.55 14.78
C SER A 420 3.95 -11.92 14.33
N ALA A 421 3.91 -11.28 13.15
CA ALA A 421 2.67 -10.74 12.59
C ALA A 421 1.71 -11.86 12.13
N MET A 422 2.23 -12.91 11.48
CA MET A 422 1.44 -14.07 11.08
C MET A 422 0.90 -14.84 12.30
N GLN A 423 1.68 -14.92 13.39
CA GLN A 423 1.19 -15.50 14.64
C GLN A 423 0.09 -14.64 15.28
N ALA A 424 0.23 -13.32 15.24
CA ALA A 424 -0.78 -12.39 15.76
C ALA A 424 -2.12 -12.56 15.03
N VAL A 425 -2.14 -12.60 13.69
CA VAL A 425 -3.40 -12.76 12.95
C VAL A 425 -4.03 -14.14 13.13
N LYS A 426 -3.26 -15.20 13.43
CA LYS A 426 -3.80 -16.52 13.76
C LYS A 426 -4.57 -16.51 15.07
N THR A 427 -4.16 -15.70 16.03
CA THR A 427 -4.78 -15.62 17.36
C THR A 427 -5.84 -14.54 17.48
N ASP A 428 -5.70 -13.45 16.73
CA ASP A 428 -6.58 -12.29 16.72
C ASP A 428 -7.11 -12.04 15.31
N ASN A 429 -8.19 -12.72 14.94
CA ASN A 429 -8.77 -12.61 13.60
C ASN A 429 -10.31 -12.52 13.57
N GLN A 430 -10.97 -12.53 14.73
CA GLN A 430 -12.43 -12.51 14.75
C GLN A 430 -13.00 -11.21 14.15
N PHE A 431 -12.32 -10.08 14.39
CA PHE A 431 -12.72 -8.80 13.81
C PHE A 431 -12.70 -8.80 12.28
N LEU A 432 -11.80 -9.55 11.65
CA LEU A 432 -11.69 -9.69 10.19
C LEU A 432 -12.83 -10.51 9.60
N LYS A 433 -13.40 -11.43 10.36
CA LYS A 433 -14.42 -12.39 9.88
C LYS A 433 -15.84 -11.83 9.95
N VAL A 434 -16.07 -10.70 10.63
CA VAL A 434 -17.38 -10.05 10.69
C VAL A 434 -17.84 -9.75 9.26
N GLY A 435 -19.10 -10.08 8.94
CA GLY A 435 -19.64 -9.94 7.59
C GLY A 435 -18.98 -10.87 6.55
N GLN A 436 -18.24 -11.87 6.98
CA GLN A 436 -17.51 -12.82 6.09
C GLN A 436 -16.51 -12.12 5.16
N ILE A 437 -15.90 -11.00 5.60
CA ILE A 437 -14.97 -10.22 4.78
C ILE A 437 -13.69 -11.01 4.54
N PHE A 438 -13.05 -11.49 5.61
CA PHE A 438 -12.00 -12.51 5.57
C PHE A 438 -12.58 -13.82 6.10
N ASP A 439 -12.12 -14.94 5.58
CA ASP A 439 -12.41 -16.26 6.15
C ASP A 439 -11.14 -17.01 6.55
N ASP A 440 -11.31 -18.16 7.17
CA ASP A 440 -10.19 -18.98 7.63
C ASP A 440 -9.31 -19.43 6.45
N THR A 441 -9.90 -19.77 5.31
CA THR A 441 -9.17 -20.22 4.12
C THR A 441 -8.23 -19.14 3.59
N LEU A 442 -8.71 -17.91 3.51
CA LEU A 442 -7.89 -16.76 3.08
C LEU A 442 -6.75 -16.51 4.07
N ILE A 443 -7.06 -16.45 5.38
CA ILE A 443 -6.07 -16.19 6.44
C ILE A 443 -5.01 -17.28 6.46
N GLU A 444 -5.39 -18.55 6.38
CA GLU A 444 -4.48 -19.69 6.36
C GLU A 444 -3.60 -19.69 5.11
N THR A 445 -4.19 -19.46 3.93
CA THR A 445 -3.45 -19.36 2.67
C THR A 445 -2.43 -18.23 2.71
N TRP A 446 -2.86 -17.02 3.12
CA TRP A 446 -1.98 -15.87 3.27
C TRP A 446 -0.83 -16.16 4.24
N THR A 447 -1.14 -16.62 5.45
CA THR A 447 -0.12 -16.85 6.49
C THR A 447 0.86 -17.94 6.08
N ARG A 448 0.39 -19.03 5.48
CA ARG A 448 1.25 -20.12 4.99
C ARG A 448 2.26 -19.64 3.98
N GLU A 449 1.81 -18.91 2.96
CA GLU A 449 2.71 -18.44 1.90
C GLU A 449 3.67 -17.36 2.40
N LYS A 450 3.23 -16.44 3.28
CA LYS A 450 4.11 -15.42 3.86
C LYS A 450 5.19 -16.02 4.78
N LEU A 451 4.85 -17.04 5.56
CA LEU A 451 5.82 -17.79 6.35
C LEU A 451 6.82 -18.55 5.47
N LYS A 452 6.35 -19.12 4.35
CA LYS A 452 7.23 -19.76 3.37
C LYS A 452 8.21 -18.76 2.74
N GLU A 453 7.74 -17.58 2.31
CA GLU A 453 8.60 -16.50 1.79
C GLU A 453 9.64 -16.08 2.84
N ALA A 454 9.25 -15.85 4.09
CA ALA A 454 10.17 -15.49 5.18
C ALA A 454 11.21 -16.57 5.44
N GLY A 455 10.79 -17.85 5.49
CA GLY A 455 11.69 -18.98 5.63
C GLY A 455 12.73 -19.07 4.51
N MET A 456 12.34 -18.76 3.27
CA MET A 456 13.28 -18.71 2.14
C MET A 456 14.32 -17.59 2.24
N VAL A 457 13.98 -16.49 2.92
CA VAL A 457 14.96 -15.43 3.24
C VAL A 457 15.91 -15.89 4.34
N HIS A 458 15.40 -16.50 5.42
CA HIS A 458 16.21 -16.99 6.54
C HIS A 458 17.21 -18.10 6.15
N LEU A 459 16.87 -18.92 5.17
CA LEU A 459 17.76 -19.98 4.67
C LEU A 459 19.00 -19.45 3.92
N ARG A 460 19.05 -18.18 3.58
CA ARG A 460 20.14 -17.59 2.82
C ARG A 460 21.11 -16.85 3.76
N PRO A 461 22.40 -17.24 3.77
CA PRO A 461 23.41 -16.50 4.53
C PRO A 461 23.45 -15.04 4.09
N ASN A 462 23.50 -14.15 5.08
CA ASN A 462 23.63 -12.71 4.84
C ASN A 462 25.13 -12.35 4.83
N PRO A 463 25.62 -11.48 3.91
CA PRO A 463 27.01 -11.03 3.91
C PRO A 463 27.51 -10.51 5.26
N TYR A 464 26.66 -9.83 6.03
CA TYR A 464 27.01 -9.33 7.36
C TYR A 464 27.22 -10.46 8.40
N GLU A 465 26.53 -11.58 8.28
CA GLU A 465 26.77 -12.78 9.10
C GLU A 465 28.17 -13.33 8.82
N ILE A 466 28.56 -13.39 7.55
CA ILE A 466 29.90 -13.84 7.15
C ILE A 466 30.96 -12.89 7.71
N GLU A 467 30.78 -11.57 7.55
CA GLU A 467 31.69 -10.57 8.11
C GLU A 467 31.86 -10.73 9.63
N THR A 468 30.74 -10.95 10.34
CA THR A 468 30.71 -11.01 11.81
C THR A 468 31.29 -12.31 12.37
N TYR A 469 31.01 -13.45 11.73
CA TYR A 469 31.25 -14.78 12.30
C TYR A 469 32.28 -15.64 11.55
N TYR A 470 32.87 -15.13 10.48
CA TYR A 470 33.77 -15.93 9.63
C TYR A 470 34.97 -16.54 10.38
N ASN A 471 35.45 -15.84 11.38
CA ASN A 471 36.63 -16.23 12.18
C ASN A 471 36.30 -16.73 13.60
N CYS A 472 35.03 -17.10 13.85
CA CYS A 472 34.63 -17.67 15.14
C CYS A 472 35.09 -19.11 15.32
#